data_df68f8dd09c0917a8563e397f0ea7a5a
#
_entry.id   df68f8dd09c0917a8563e397f0ea7a5a
#
_cell.length_a   1.000
_cell.length_b   1.000
_cell.length_c   1.000
_cell.angle_alpha   90.00
_cell.angle_beta   90.00
_cell.angle_gamma   90.00
#
_symmetry.space_group_name_H-M   'P 1'
#
loop_
_entity.id
_entity.type
_entity.pdbx_description
1 polymer ?
#
loop_
_entity_poly.entity_id
_entity_poly.type
_entity_poly.pdbx_seq_one_letter_code
_entity_poly.pdbx_strand_id
1 'polypeptide(L)'
;IEIGAVKVVDGRITDKFSTFVNPDVPIPFDIEKLTGINDSMVLPYPKIDVILPQFLEFVGDAVLVAHNASFDVGFIGHFAEKLELPFDPTVLDTVAIARLLLPNLNRFKLDTVAKALNISLQNHHRAVDDAGATAEIFAAFVKMLRDRDVNDLNQLNALSTMDTDTIRKLPTHHVIILAKNDIGRV
;
A
#
# COMPACT_ATOMS: atom_id res chain seq x y z
N ILE A 1 16.34 0.92 4.90
CA ILE A 1 14.98 0.62 4.40
C ILE A 1 14.36 -0.43 5.31
N GLU A 2 13.05 -0.40 5.49
CA GLU A 2 12.27 -1.44 6.15
C GLU A 2 11.16 -1.89 5.18
N ILE A 3 10.94 -3.19 5.09
CA ILE A 3 9.81 -3.78 4.36
C ILE A 3 8.88 -4.40 5.40
N GLY A 4 7.63 -3.96 5.40
CA GLY A 4 6.58 -4.48 6.26
C GLY A 4 5.32 -4.78 5.46
N ALA A 5 4.75 -5.96 5.66
CA ALA A 5 3.48 -6.36 5.08
C ALA A 5 2.71 -7.30 6.02
N VAL A 6 1.42 -7.34 5.85
CA VAL A 6 0.54 -8.29 6.53
C VAL A 6 -0.32 -9.02 5.49
N LYS A 7 -0.50 -10.32 5.68
CA LYS A 7 -1.43 -11.11 4.88
C LYS A 7 -2.79 -11.11 5.55
N VAL A 8 -3.82 -10.78 4.79
CA VAL A 8 -5.20 -10.73 5.28
C VAL A 8 -6.03 -11.77 4.54
N VAL A 9 -6.70 -12.65 5.30
CA VAL A 9 -7.65 -13.64 4.79
C VAL A 9 -8.94 -13.52 5.58
N ASP A 10 -10.06 -13.39 4.91
CA ASP A 10 -11.39 -13.24 5.52
C ASP A 10 -11.46 -12.10 6.56
N GLY A 11 -10.78 -10.98 6.25
CA GLY A 11 -10.74 -9.79 7.09
C GLY A 11 -9.85 -9.92 8.35
N ARG A 12 -9.04 -10.96 8.46
CA ARG A 12 -8.12 -11.18 9.58
C ARG A 12 -6.68 -11.25 9.12
N ILE A 13 -5.78 -10.66 9.89
CA ILE A 13 -4.34 -10.79 9.66
C ILE A 13 -3.95 -12.23 10.03
N THR A 14 -3.43 -12.98 9.05
CA THR A 14 -3.02 -14.37 9.20
C THR A 14 -1.52 -14.55 9.23
N ASP A 15 -0.77 -13.62 8.64
CA ASP A 15 0.68 -13.67 8.58
C ASP A 15 1.29 -12.28 8.44
N LYS A 16 2.58 -12.14 8.76
CA LYS A 16 3.31 -10.88 8.73
C LYS A 16 4.71 -11.07 8.14
N PHE A 17 5.10 -10.12 7.33
CA PHE A 17 6.47 -9.98 6.84
C PHE A 17 7.04 -8.68 7.39
N SER A 18 8.18 -8.72 8.06
CA SER A 18 8.84 -7.52 8.59
C SER A 18 10.34 -7.73 8.63
N THR A 19 11.08 -6.90 7.91
CA THR A 19 12.54 -6.95 7.91
C THR A 19 13.15 -5.61 7.57
N PHE A 20 14.31 -5.34 8.13
CA PHE A 20 15.19 -4.32 7.59
C PHE A 20 15.92 -4.84 6.36
N VAL A 21 16.29 -3.91 5.49
CA VAL A 21 17.09 -4.17 4.30
C VAL A 21 18.32 -3.26 4.36
N ASN A 22 19.50 -3.84 4.28
CA ASN A 22 20.73 -3.07 4.17
C ASN A 22 20.79 -2.38 2.80
N PRO A 23 20.79 -1.03 2.74
CA PRO A 23 20.79 -0.29 1.48
C PRO A 23 22.15 -0.27 0.78
N ASP A 24 23.22 -0.76 1.45
CA ASP A 24 24.61 -0.73 0.97
C ASP A 24 25.18 0.70 0.74
N VAL A 25 24.48 1.69 1.23
CA VAL A 25 24.85 3.12 1.21
C VAL A 25 24.45 3.75 2.55
N PRO A 26 25.17 4.80 3.00
CA PRO A 26 24.79 5.50 4.23
C PRO A 26 23.37 6.07 4.15
N ILE A 27 22.62 5.97 5.23
CA ILE A 27 21.29 6.53 5.35
C ILE A 27 21.42 8.06 5.54
N PRO A 28 20.82 8.88 4.67
CA PRO A 28 20.84 10.33 4.83
C PRO A 28 20.21 10.76 6.16
N PHE A 29 20.79 11.77 6.82
CA PHE A 29 20.34 12.26 8.10
C PHE A 29 18.85 12.64 8.14
N ASP A 30 18.33 13.24 7.05
CA ASP A 30 16.91 13.60 6.95
C ASP A 30 16.01 12.36 6.92
N ILE A 31 16.46 11.25 6.34
CA ILE A 31 15.74 9.97 6.32
C ILE A 31 15.79 9.32 7.71
N GLU A 32 16.95 9.33 8.37
CA GLU A 32 17.06 8.85 9.75
C GLU A 32 16.13 9.64 10.68
N LYS A 33 16.13 10.97 10.58
CA LYS A 33 15.23 11.84 11.36
C LYS A 33 13.74 11.57 11.09
N LEU A 34 13.40 11.26 9.84
CA LEU A 34 12.01 10.99 9.43
C LEU A 34 11.52 9.62 9.90
N THR A 35 12.35 8.59 9.78
CA THR A 35 11.97 7.19 9.97
C THR A 35 12.44 6.58 11.28
N GLY A 36 13.40 7.22 11.94
CA GLY A 36 14.11 6.65 13.10
C GLY A 36 15.05 5.49 12.75
N ILE A 37 15.23 5.18 11.46
CA ILE A 37 16.10 4.07 11.02
C ILE A 37 17.48 4.63 10.68
N ASN A 38 18.52 4.09 11.34
CA ASN A 38 19.91 4.47 11.13
C ASN A 38 20.75 3.30 10.59
N ASP A 39 22.00 3.60 10.20
CA ASP A 39 22.92 2.63 9.60
C ASP A 39 23.16 1.42 10.50
N SER A 40 23.29 1.61 11.81
CA SER A 40 23.56 0.51 12.75
C SER A 40 22.41 -0.50 12.83
N MET A 41 21.18 -0.05 12.57
CA MET A 41 19.98 -0.90 12.57
C MET A 41 19.88 -1.78 11.31
N VAL A 42 20.33 -1.28 10.18
CA VAL A 42 20.18 -1.98 8.88
C VAL A 42 21.40 -2.79 8.48
N LEU A 43 22.58 -2.43 8.96
CA LEU A 43 23.85 -3.08 8.64
C LEU A 43 23.87 -4.60 8.86
N PRO A 44 23.26 -5.17 9.92
CA PRO A 44 23.23 -6.61 10.14
C PRO A 44 22.30 -7.38 9.20
N TYR A 45 21.45 -6.68 8.43
CA TYR A 45 20.42 -7.30 7.60
C TYR A 45 20.91 -7.55 6.17
N PRO A 46 20.31 -8.52 5.47
CA PRO A 46 20.61 -8.77 4.06
C PRO A 46 20.25 -7.57 3.17
N LYS A 47 20.83 -7.55 1.96
CA LYS A 47 20.49 -6.58 0.92
C LYS A 47 19.19 -6.96 0.22
N ILE A 48 18.74 -6.06 -0.66
CA ILE A 48 17.46 -6.19 -1.36
C ILE A 48 17.39 -7.43 -2.27
N ASP A 49 18.51 -7.84 -2.85
CA ASP A 49 18.61 -9.02 -3.72
C ASP A 49 18.30 -10.33 -2.99
N VAL A 50 18.53 -10.39 -1.68
CA VAL A 50 18.17 -11.54 -0.83
C VAL A 50 16.75 -11.43 -0.30
N ILE A 51 16.32 -10.22 0.08
CA ILE A 51 15.03 -9.99 0.75
C ILE A 51 13.87 -9.97 -0.26
N LEU A 52 14.07 -9.38 -1.45
CA LEU A 52 12.98 -9.21 -2.40
C LEU A 52 12.38 -10.54 -2.88
N PRO A 53 13.16 -11.60 -3.22
CA PRO A 53 12.58 -12.90 -3.55
C PRO A 53 11.70 -13.47 -2.43
N GLN A 54 12.12 -13.33 -1.16
CA GLN A 54 11.36 -13.79 0.00
C GLN A 54 10.06 -13.00 0.17
N PHE A 55 10.12 -11.68 -0.06
CA PHE A 55 8.94 -10.83 -0.04
C PHE A 55 7.95 -11.19 -1.14
N LEU A 56 8.43 -11.43 -2.37
CA LEU A 56 7.59 -11.85 -3.49
C LEU A 56 6.96 -13.23 -3.26
N GLU A 57 7.69 -14.16 -2.64
CA GLU A 57 7.14 -15.45 -2.22
C GLU A 57 6.04 -15.27 -1.15
N PHE A 58 6.26 -14.38 -0.16
CA PHE A 58 5.25 -14.04 0.83
C PHE A 58 4.00 -13.44 0.20
N VAL A 59 4.14 -12.56 -0.79
CA VAL A 59 3.02 -11.96 -1.53
C VAL A 59 2.26 -13.03 -2.31
N GLY A 60 2.97 -13.87 -3.08
CA GLY A 60 2.36 -14.87 -3.96
C GLY A 60 1.38 -14.22 -4.96
N ASP A 61 0.19 -14.81 -5.09
CA ASP A 61 -0.89 -14.32 -5.98
C ASP A 61 -1.84 -13.31 -5.29
N ALA A 62 -1.49 -12.81 -4.11
CA ALA A 62 -2.36 -11.88 -3.38
C ALA A 62 -2.48 -10.52 -4.08
N VAL A 63 -3.62 -9.87 -3.88
CA VAL A 63 -3.79 -8.45 -4.25
C VAL A 63 -2.98 -7.61 -3.27
N LEU A 64 -2.12 -6.73 -3.79
CA LEU A 64 -1.40 -5.76 -2.98
C LEU A 64 -2.30 -4.58 -2.63
N VAL A 65 -2.37 -4.27 -1.34
CA VAL A 65 -3.09 -3.11 -0.84
C VAL A 65 -2.10 -2.21 -0.11
N ALA A 66 -1.98 -0.95 -0.54
CA ALA A 66 -1.09 -0.01 0.11
C ALA A 66 -1.73 1.38 0.24
N HIS A 67 -1.16 2.21 1.09
CA HIS A 67 -1.60 3.59 1.28
C HIS A 67 -0.66 4.54 0.52
N ASN A 68 -1.10 5.08 -0.62
CA ASN A 68 -0.27 5.73 -1.64
C ASN A 68 0.61 4.70 -2.37
N ALA A 69 -0.05 3.68 -2.90
CA ALA A 69 0.56 2.46 -3.42
C ALA A 69 1.64 2.67 -4.49
N SER A 70 1.58 3.77 -5.25
CA SER A 70 2.59 4.07 -6.27
C SER A 70 4.01 4.17 -5.71
N PHE A 71 4.16 4.59 -4.46
CA PHE A 71 5.46 4.67 -3.80
C PHE A 71 6.03 3.27 -3.52
N ASP A 72 5.26 2.43 -2.84
CA ASP A 72 5.72 1.08 -2.43
C ASP A 72 5.89 0.15 -3.63
N VAL A 73 4.88 0.13 -4.52
CA VAL A 73 4.90 -0.69 -5.74
C VAL A 73 5.99 -0.24 -6.70
N GLY A 74 6.21 1.07 -6.82
CA GLY A 74 7.29 1.61 -7.66
C GLY A 74 8.67 1.21 -7.16
N PHE A 75 8.89 1.23 -5.84
CA PHE A 75 10.13 0.76 -5.24
C PHE A 75 10.36 -0.74 -5.48
N ILE A 76 9.38 -1.57 -5.17
CA ILE A 76 9.47 -3.02 -5.38
C ILE A 76 9.64 -3.36 -6.86
N GLY A 77 8.86 -2.73 -7.76
CA GLY A 77 8.95 -2.93 -9.21
C GLY A 77 10.33 -2.58 -9.77
N HIS A 78 10.92 -1.46 -9.34
CA HIS A 78 12.27 -1.06 -9.75
C HIS A 78 13.32 -2.14 -9.42
N PHE A 79 13.28 -2.69 -8.21
CA PHE A 79 14.25 -3.72 -7.83
C PHE A 79 13.91 -5.09 -8.42
N ALA A 80 12.63 -5.43 -8.61
CA ALA A 80 12.22 -6.63 -9.29
C ALA A 80 12.72 -6.65 -10.76
N GLU A 81 12.57 -5.53 -11.49
CA GLU A 81 13.11 -5.36 -12.84
C GLU A 81 14.63 -5.52 -12.85
N LYS A 82 15.34 -4.86 -11.94
CA LYS A 82 16.80 -4.93 -11.84
C LYS A 82 17.32 -6.35 -11.53
N LEU A 83 16.56 -7.14 -10.80
CA LEU A 83 16.88 -8.52 -10.42
C LEU A 83 16.24 -9.57 -11.36
N GLU A 84 15.61 -9.12 -12.45
CA GLU A 84 14.91 -9.98 -13.41
C GLU A 84 13.85 -10.88 -12.77
N LEU A 85 13.20 -10.40 -11.70
CA LEU A 85 12.13 -11.09 -10.98
C LEU A 85 10.76 -10.72 -11.56
N PRO A 86 9.83 -11.67 -11.74
CA PRO A 86 8.48 -11.35 -12.20
C PRO A 86 7.74 -10.56 -11.11
N PHE A 87 7.17 -9.41 -11.49
CA PHE A 87 6.37 -8.59 -10.59
C PHE A 87 5.29 -7.84 -11.38
N ASP A 88 4.09 -8.38 -11.38
CA ASP A 88 2.91 -7.81 -12.05
C ASP A 88 1.66 -8.01 -11.14
N PRO A 89 1.64 -7.39 -9.94
CA PRO A 89 0.57 -7.59 -8.99
C PRO A 89 -0.69 -6.80 -9.37
N THR A 90 -1.85 -7.31 -8.97
CA THR A 90 -3.04 -6.46 -8.83
C THR A 90 -2.85 -5.56 -7.61
N VAL A 91 -3.06 -4.26 -7.78
CA VAL A 91 -2.81 -3.25 -6.74
C VAL A 91 -4.06 -2.46 -6.42
N LEU A 92 -4.33 -2.24 -5.14
CA LEU A 92 -5.36 -1.33 -4.64
C LEU A 92 -4.71 -0.23 -3.80
N ASP A 93 -5.07 1.03 -4.09
CA ASP A 93 -4.60 2.19 -3.33
C ASP A 93 -5.69 2.68 -2.39
N THR A 94 -5.43 2.56 -1.08
CA THR A 94 -6.39 3.02 -0.06
C THR A 94 -6.57 4.55 -0.04
N VAL A 95 -5.64 5.34 -0.57
CA VAL A 95 -5.84 6.79 -0.75
C VAL A 95 -6.90 7.06 -1.82
N ALA A 96 -6.87 6.32 -2.93
CA ALA A 96 -7.87 6.44 -3.98
C ALA A 96 -9.27 6.06 -3.47
N ILE A 97 -9.37 4.93 -2.75
CA ILE A 97 -10.63 4.48 -2.14
C ILE A 97 -11.11 5.48 -1.08
N ALA A 98 -10.20 6.01 -0.24
CA ALA A 98 -10.56 7.01 0.76
C ALA A 98 -11.17 8.28 0.15
N ARG A 99 -10.67 8.73 -1.00
CA ARG A 99 -11.23 9.89 -1.71
C ARG A 99 -12.68 9.65 -2.16
N LEU A 100 -13.01 8.42 -2.57
CA LEU A 100 -14.38 8.04 -2.95
C LEU A 100 -15.31 7.95 -1.74
N LEU A 101 -14.84 7.34 -0.65
CA LEU A 101 -15.67 6.99 0.49
C LEU A 101 -15.76 8.09 1.56
N LEU A 102 -14.74 8.94 1.65
CA LEU A 102 -14.57 9.99 2.67
C LEU A 102 -14.36 11.37 2.01
N PRO A 103 -15.29 11.85 1.16
CA PRO A 103 -15.08 13.05 0.35
C PRO A 103 -14.92 14.34 1.19
N ASN A 104 -15.31 14.31 2.45
CA ASN A 104 -15.22 15.48 3.35
C ASN A 104 -13.84 15.60 4.01
N LEU A 105 -12.91 14.69 3.78
CA LEU A 105 -11.54 14.79 4.29
C LEU A 105 -10.72 15.77 3.43
N ASN A 106 -10.02 16.68 4.10
CA ASN A 106 -9.09 17.61 3.43
C ASN A 106 -7.72 17.01 3.14
N ARG A 107 -7.36 15.93 3.81
CA ARG A 107 -6.07 15.24 3.70
C ARG A 107 -6.28 13.73 3.83
N PHE A 108 -5.49 12.97 3.08
CA PHE A 108 -5.59 11.51 3.00
C PHE A 108 -4.28 10.83 3.44
N LYS A 109 -3.62 11.37 4.48
CA LYS A 109 -2.52 10.67 5.14
C LYS A 109 -3.07 9.49 5.94
N LEU A 110 -2.24 8.46 6.16
CA LEU A 110 -2.62 7.25 6.87
C LEU A 110 -3.25 7.54 8.24
N ASP A 111 -2.62 8.42 9.02
CA ASP A 111 -3.11 8.88 10.32
C ASP A 111 -4.48 9.56 10.25
N THR A 112 -4.68 10.39 9.24
CA THR A 112 -5.92 11.14 9.04
C THR A 112 -7.08 10.20 8.67
N VAL A 113 -6.83 9.26 7.78
CA VAL A 113 -7.82 8.25 7.36
C VAL A 113 -8.13 7.29 8.50
N ALA A 114 -7.12 6.79 9.20
CA ALA A 114 -7.30 5.92 10.36
C ALA A 114 -8.15 6.60 11.44
N LYS A 115 -7.84 7.85 11.77
CA LYS A 115 -8.62 8.65 12.74
C LYS A 115 -10.08 8.83 12.31
N ALA A 116 -10.34 9.11 11.03
CA ALA A 116 -11.70 9.26 10.51
C ALA A 116 -12.52 7.97 10.60
N LEU A 117 -11.86 6.81 10.57
CA LEU A 117 -12.47 5.49 10.71
C LEU A 117 -12.44 4.95 12.16
N ASN A 118 -11.97 5.74 13.14
CA ASN A 118 -11.74 5.35 14.54
C ASN A 118 -10.79 4.14 14.69
N ILE A 119 -9.80 4.03 13.80
CA ILE A 119 -8.74 3.02 13.85
C ILE A 119 -7.56 3.59 14.64
N SER A 120 -7.10 2.84 15.64
CA SER A 120 -5.96 3.22 16.48
C SER A 120 -4.64 2.88 15.78
N LEU A 121 -3.78 3.86 15.63
CA LEU A 121 -2.41 3.65 15.15
C LEU A 121 -1.49 3.47 16.35
N GLN A 122 -0.98 2.27 16.54
CA GLN A 122 0.04 1.96 17.54
C GLN A 122 1.40 1.92 16.84
N ASN A 123 2.44 2.47 17.48
CA ASN A 123 3.83 2.45 17.01
C ASN A 123 4.06 3.02 15.59
N HIS A 124 3.59 4.23 15.34
CA HIS A 124 3.85 4.93 14.06
C HIS A 124 5.33 4.84 13.64
N HIS A 125 5.53 4.67 12.32
CA HIS A 125 6.82 4.61 11.61
C HIS A 125 7.53 3.25 11.63
N ARG A 126 6.83 2.16 11.97
CA ARG A 126 7.28 0.80 11.67
C ARG A 126 6.45 0.26 10.51
N ALA A 127 7.13 -0.18 9.45
CA ALA A 127 6.47 -0.58 8.21
C ALA A 127 5.38 -1.65 8.41
N VAL A 128 5.60 -2.62 9.30
CA VAL A 128 4.61 -3.67 9.59
C VAL A 128 3.39 -3.15 10.36
N ASP A 129 3.56 -2.13 11.22
CA ASP A 129 2.45 -1.53 11.98
C ASP A 129 1.60 -0.65 11.05
N ASP A 130 2.24 0.10 10.14
CA ASP A 130 1.56 0.88 9.10
C ASP A 130 0.81 -0.04 8.11
N ALA A 131 1.38 -1.21 7.77
CA ALA A 131 0.71 -2.24 6.99
C ALA A 131 -0.51 -2.82 7.72
N GLY A 132 -0.41 -3.05 9.03
CA GLY A 132 -1.52 -3.48 9.88
C GLY A 132 -2.66 -2.47 9.88
N ALA A 133 -2.34 -1.19 10.08
CA ALA A 133 -3.31 -0.09 10.03
C ALA A 133 -3.96 0.03 8.64
N THR A 134 -3.17 -0.12 7.57
CA THR A 134 -3.69 -0.12 6.20
C THR A 134 -4.66 -1.28 5.98
N ALA A 135 -4.39 -2.45 6.55
CA ALA A 135 -5.28 -3.60 6.49
C ALA A 135 -6.62 -3.34 7.20
N GLU A 136 -6.60 -2.71 8.38
CA GLU A 136 -7.83 -2.32 9.10
C GLU A 136 -8.63 -1.27 8.34
N ILE A 137 -7.96 -0.25 7.77
CA ILE A 137 -8.58 0.75 6.91
C ILE A 137 -9.24 0.09 5.71
N PHE A 138 -8.54 -0.82 5.04
CA PHE A 138 -9.08 -1.52 3.88
C PHE A 138 -10.28 -2.40 4.25
N ALA A 139 -10.25 -3.10 5.38
CA ALA A 139 -11.39 -3.87 5.88
C ALA A 139 -12.62 -2.98 6.14
N ALA A 140 -12.43 -1.79 6.72
CA ALA A 140 -13.50 -0.81 6.89
C ALA A 140 -14.04 -0.32 5.54
N PHE A 141 -13.17 -0.07 4.55
CA PHE A 141 -13.59 0.32 3.20
C PHE A 141 -14.38 -0.79 2.49
N VAL A 142 -13.95 -2.04 2.60
CA VAL A 142 -14.70 -3.18 2.04
C VAL A 142 -16.12 -3.23 2.61
N LYS A 143 -16.29 -3.00 3.92
CA LYS A 143 -17.62 -2.92 4.53
C LYS A 143 -18.44 -1.77 3.94
N MET A 144 -17.85 -0.56 3.87
CA MET A 144 -18.53 0.63 3.32
C MET A 144 -18.90 0.46 1.82
N LEU A 145 -18.08 -0.24 1.05
CA LEU A 145 -18.33 -0.56 -0.35
C LEU A 145 -19.48 -1.57 -0.48
N ARG A 146 -19.48 -2.62 0.32
CA ARG A 146 -20.57 -3.60 0.36
C ARG A 146 -21.92 -2.98 0.76
N ASP A 147 -21.93 -2.04 1.70
CA ASP A 147 -23.12 -1.26 2.08
C ASP A 147 -23.65 -0.39 0.90
N ARG A 148 -22.88 -0.24 -0.18
CA ARG A 148 -23.22 0.46 -1.44
C ARG A 148 -23.38 -0.50 -2.62
N ASP A 149 -23.56 -1.80 -2.37
CA ASP A 149 -23.67 -2.86 -3.38
C ASP A 149 -22.44 -3.02 -4.29
N VAL A 150 -21.24 -2.56 -3.85
CA VAL A 150 -19.97 -2.74 -4.53
C VAL A 150 -19.27 -3.98 -3.95
N ASN A 151 -19.26 -5.07 -4.72
CA ASN A 151 -18.84 -6.38 -4.23
C ASN A 151 -17.63 -6.95 -4.97
N ASP A 152 -17.19 -6.30 -6.05
CA ASP A 152 -16.04 -6.72 -6.85
C ASP A 152 -15.24 -5.52 -7.40
N LEU A 153 -14.07 -5.81 -8.00
CA LEU A 153 -13.15 -4.81 -8.54
C LEU A 153 -13.74 -4.07 -9.75
N ASN A 154 -14.58 -4.73 -10.56
CA ASN A 154 -15.18 -4.08 -11.74
C ASN A 154 -16.19 -3.02 -11.28
N GLN A 155 -16.99 -3.33 -10.26
CA GLN A 155 -17.92 -2.38 -9.66
C GLN A 155 -17.18 -1.22 -8.98
N LEU A 156 -16.07 -1.49 -8.30
CA LEU A 156 -15.22 -0.45 -7.72
C LEU A 156 -14.63 0.47 -8.80
N ASN A 157 -14.14 -0.11 -9.90
CA ASN A 157 -13.63 0.66 -11.03
C ASN A 157 -14.73 1.51 -11.67
N ALA A 158 -15.93 0.97 -11.82
CA ALA A 158 -17.07 1.72 -12.37
C ALA A 158 -17.44 2.94 -11.51
N LEU A 159 -17.33 2.84 -10.17
CA LEU A 159 -17.53 4.00 -9.28
C LEU A 159 -16.51 5.11 -9.52
N SER A 160 -15.26 4.77 -9.82
CA SER A 160 -14.20 5.74 -10.06
C SER A 160 -14.35 6.48 -11.39
N THR A 161 -15.10 5.91 -12.35
CA THR A 161 -15.31 6.50 -13.67
C THR A 161 -16.62 7.31 -13.79
N MET A 162 -17.56 7.13 -12.86
CA MET A 162 -18.91 7.74 -12.96
C MET A 162 -18.96 9.23 -12.59
N ASP A 163 -17.94 9.81 -11.97
CA ASP A 163 -17.98 11.21 -11.56
C ASP A 163 -16.81 12.02 -12.11
N THR A 164 -16.90 12.34 -13.40
CA THR A 164 -15.95 13.23 -14.10
C THR A 164 -15.91 14.65 -13.52
N ASP A 165 -16.95 15.11 -12.85
CA ASP A 165 -16.98 16.45 -12.24
C ASP A 165 -16.30 16.47 -10.87
N THR A 166 -16.36 15.39 -10.13
CA THR A 166 -15.58 15.20 -8.88
C THR A 166 -14.09 15.00 -9.19
N ILE A 167 -13.75 14.27 -10.27
CA ILE A 167 -12.37 14.08 -10.73
C ILE A 167 -11.72 15.42 -11.13
N ARG A 168 -12.45 16.35 -11.73
CA ARG A 168 -11.94 17.69 -12.12
C ARG A 168 -11.58 18.58 -10.93
N LYS A 169 -12.11 18.32 -9.75
CA LYS A 169 -11.83 19.07 -8.51
C LYS A 169 -10.68 18.47 -7.69
N LEU A 170 -10.18 17.29 -8.05
CA LEU A 170 -9.06 16.66 -7.37
C LEU A 170 -7.74 17.19 -7.95
N PRO A 171 -6.73 17.52 -7.09
CA PRO A 171 -5.39 17.75 -7.61
C PRO A 171 -4.96 16.50 -8.36
N THR A 172 -4.47 16.68 -9.59
CA THR A 172 -4.05 15.62 -10.50
C THR A 172 -2.88 14.83 -9.93
N HIS A 173 -3.19 13.76 -9.22
CA HIS A 173 -2.26 12.68 -8.93
C HIS A 173 -2.76 11.46 -9.71
N HIS A 174 -1.88 10.87 -10.51
CA HIS A 174 -2.22 9.72 -11.32
C HIS A 174 -2.64 8.56 -10.42
N VAL A 175 -3.91 8.17 -10.48
CA VAL A 175 -4.38 6.91 -9.92
C VAL A 175 -4.18 5.87 -11.01
N ILE A 176 -3.20 4.99 -10.85
CA ILE A 176 -3.03 3.85 -11.73
C ILE A 176 -3.77 2.69 -11.08
N ILE A 177 -4.97 2.41 -11.58
CA ILE A 177 -5.65 1.14 -11.31
C ILE A 177 -5.16 0.18 -12.40
N LEU A 178 -4.24 -0.71 -12.06
CA LEU A 178 -3.74 -1.71 -12.99
C LEU A 178 -4.66 -2.93 -12.94
N ALA A 179 -5.35 -3.21 -14.03
CA ALA A 179 -6.04 -4.47 -14.21
C ALA A 179 -5.18 -5.44 -15.03
N LYS A 180 -5.11 -6.70 -14.59
CA LYS A 180 -4.19 -7.74 -15.11
C LYS A 180 -4.64 -8.38 -16.44
N ASN A 181 -5.79 -8.03 -17.00
CA ASN A 181 -6.28 -8.63 -18.24
C ASN A 181 -6.88 -7.61 -19.19
N ASP A 182 -7.07 -7.98 -20.45
CA ASP A 182 -7.56 -7.09 -21.51
C ASP A 182 -8.96 -6.51 -21.29
N ILE A 183 -9.70 -7.01 -20.29
CA ILE A 183 -11.02 -6.50 -19.89
C ILE A 183 -10.88 -5.23 -19.02
N GLY A 184 -9.71 -4.97 -18.45
CA GLY A 184 -9.43 -3.78 -17.64
C GLY A 184 -8.66 -2.67 -18.36
N ARG A 185 -8.41 -2.81 -19.66
CA ARG A 185 -7.89 -1.75 -20.51
C ARG A 185 -9.03 -0.98 -21.15
N VAL A 186 -9.45 0.07 -20.49
CA VAL A 186 -10.23 1.16 -21.13
C VAL A 186 -9.60 2.49 -20.74
#